data_99ab7cffae11626da6c98c1b1ef703f2
#
_entry.id   99ab7cffae11626da6c98c1b1ef703f2
#
_cell.length_a   1.000
_cell.length_b   1.000
_cell.length_c   1.000
_cell.angle_alpha   90.00
_cell.angle_beta   90.00
_cell.angle_gamma   90.00
#
_symmetry.space_group_name_H-M   'P 1'
#
loop_
_entity.id
_entity.type
_entity.pdbx_description
1 polymer ?
#
loop_
_entity_poly.entity_id
_entity_poly.type
_entity_poly.pdbx_seq_one_letter_code
_entity_poly.pdbx_strand_id
1 'polypeptide(L)'
;STLDRSSAASDVYKRQIKYYPTRTASVNTIRNHLEKLKFRGHIPSVVIIDYADVMRSTKAYEALRHELMLIYEELRQLAGDFNVPVWTASQSNRAGANADMVGLENMGEAYGKAQVSDFVLGLSRKPEEKDKGYGRLFVAKNRSGRDGMQFHVKIDTARSKFEKMDMQEVADMDPKNIMKKTWNEVKRAKKELDDGE
;
A
#
# COMPACT_ATOMS: atom_id res chain seq x y z
N SER A 1 -22.59 15.01 30.76
CA SER A 1 -22.52 14.35 29.41
C SER A 1 -22.10 15.30 28.29
N THR A 2 -21.36 16.36 28.61
CA THR A 2 -20.77 17.32 27.65
C THR A 2 -19.38 16.91 27.17
N LEU A 3 -18.71 15.99 27.83
CA LEU A 3 -17.35 15.51 27.48
C LEU A 3 -17.32 14.54 26.27
N ASP A 4 -18.40 13.83 26.03
CA ASP A 4 -18.47 12.82 24.97
C ASP A 4 -18.69 13.44 23.57
N ARG A 5 -19.34 14.60 23.49
CA ARG A 5 -19.53 15.33 22.23
C ARG A 5 -18.25 16.02 21.73
N SER A 6 -17.35 16.41 22.62
CA SER A 6 -16.10 17.07 22.25
C SER A 6 -15.07 16.09 21.71
N SER A 7 -15.02 14.85 22.21
CA SER A 7 -14.13 13.81 21.68
C SER A 7 -14.56 13.31 20.29
N ALA A 8 -15.86 13.08 20.10
CA ALA A 8 -16.41 12.70 18.80
C ALA A 8 -16.25 13.81 17.74
N ALA A 9 -16.44 15.08 18.11
CA ALA A 9 -16.17 16.20 17.21
C ALA A 9 -14.67 16.34 16.87
N SER A 10 -13.78 16.09 17.85
CA SER A 10 -12.33 16.08 17.64
C SER A 10 -11.90 14.98 16.65
N ASP A 11 -12.51 13.79 16.70
CA ASP A 11 -12.19 12.68 15.80
C ASP A 11 -12.69 12.90 14.37
N VAL A 12 -13.78 13.61 14.16
CA VAL A 12 -14.29 13.98 12.83
C VAL A 12 -13.32 14.94 12.11
N TYR A 13 -12.59 15.79 12.82
CA TYR A 13 -11.62 16.72 12.22
C TYR A 13 -10.24 16.11 11.98
N LYS A 14 -9.94 14.92 12.51
CA LYS A 14 -8.62 14.27 12.33
C LYS A 14 -8.40 13.74 10.92
N ARG A 15 -9.45 13.50 10.14
CA ARG A 15 -9.38 13.01 8.78
C ARG A 15 -10.22 13.86 7.85
N GLN A 16 -9.61 14.40 6.80
CA GLN A 16 -10.29 15.09 5.71
C GLN A 16 -10.09 14.35 4.42
N ILE A 17 -11.15 14.21 3.63
CA ILE A 17 -11.11 13.64 2.29
C ILE A 17 -11.51 14.73 1.31
N LYS A 18 -10.64 15.01 0.33
CA LYS A 18 -10.92 15.94 -0.77
C LYS A 18 -10.85 15.21 -2.09
N TYR A 19 -11.93 15.21 -2.81
CA TYR A 19 -12.01 14.65 -4.16
C TYR A 19 -11.66 15.69 -5.22
N TYR A 20 -10.89 15.24 -6.20
CA TYR A 20 -10.58 15.95 -7.43
C TYR A 20 -10.80 15.01 -8.61
N PRO A 21 -11.50 15.42 -9.67
CA PRO A 21 -11.61 14.60 -10.88
C PRO A 21 -10.23 14.32 -11.49
N THR A 22 -10.12 13.19 -12.19
CA THR A 22 -8.89 12.76 -12.85
C THR A 22 -8.30 13.87 -13.72
N ARG A 23 -6.98 14.09 -13.61
CA ARG A 23 -6.21 15.12 -14.35
C ARG A 23 -6.69 16.57 -14.16
N THR A 24 -7.44 16.87 -13.11
CA THR A 24 -7.81 18.27 -12.79
C THR A 24 -6.91 18.89 -11.73
N ALA A 25 -6.42 18.10 -10.76
CA ALA A 25 -5.52 18.59 -9.73
C ALA A 25 -4.05 18.39 -10.13
N SER A 26 -3.25 19.42 -9.94
CA SER A 26 -1.79 19.39 -9.96
C SER A 26 -1.24 19.41 -8.52
N VAL A 27 0.07 19.25 -8.36
CA VAL A 27 0.72 19.40 -7.04
C VAL A 27 0.50 20.80 -6.47
N ASN A 28 0.47 21.84 -7.32
CA ASN A 28 0.13 23.21 -6.89
C ASN A 28 -1.31 23.32 -6.34
N THR A 29 -2.25 22.55 -6.89
CA THR A 29 -3.62 22.48 -6.34
C THR A 29 -3.63 21.93 -4.93
N ILE A 30 -2.85 20.86 -4.68
CA ILE A 30 -2.69 20.25 -3.34
C ILE A 30 -1.99 21.24 -2.41
N ARG A 31 -0.91 21.88 -2.86
CA ARG A 31 -0.18 22.93 -2.11
C ARG A 31 -1.11 24.01 -1.62
N ASN A 32 -1.89 24.61 -2.50
CA ASN A 32 -2.84 25.66 -2.14
C ASN A 32 -3.91 25.21 -1.16
N HIS A 33 -4.30 23.91 -1.23
CA HIS A 33 -5.23 23.33 -0.26
C HIS A 33 -4.58 23.21 1.11
N LEU A 34 -3.36 22.70 1.20
CA LEU A 34 -2.61 22.58 2.44
C LEU A 34 -2.33 23.94 3.09
N GLU A 35 -1.99 24.97 2.30
CA GLU A 35 -1.81 26.32 2.80
C GLU A 35 -3.08 26.89 3.44
N LYS A 36 -4.25 26.67 2.78
CA LYS A 36 -5.53 27.05 3.34
C LYS A 36 -5.86 26.31 4.65
N LEU A 37 -5.50 25.04 4.75
CA LEU A 37 -5.64 24.27 5.99
C LEU A 37 -4.73 24.84 7.08
N LYS A 38 -3.45 25.08 6.76
CA LYS A 38 -2.47 25.68 7.67
C LYS A 38 -2.92 27.06 8.18
N PHE A 39 -3.45 27.89 7.31
CA PHE A 39 -4.00 29.21 7.68
C PHE A 39 -5.17 29.09 8.67
N ARG A 40 -5.96 28.00 8.59
CA ARG A 40 -7.07 27.72 9.52
C ARG A 40 -6.61 27.00 10.81
N GLY A 41 -5.30 26.85 11.03
CA GLY A 41 -4.76 26.15 12.18
C GLY A 41 -4.76 24.62 12.07
N HIS A 42 -5.05 24.06 10.87
CA HIS A 42 -5.09 22.61 10.64
C HIS A 42 -3.84 22.19 9.86
N ILE A 43 -2.88 21.57 10.54
CA ILE A 43 -1.68 21.02 9.92
C ILE A 43 -1.83 19.50 9.89
N PRO A 44 -1.91 18.86 8.70
CA PRO A 44 -1.99 17.42 8.63
C PRO A 44 -0.68 16.77 9.08
N SER A 45 -0.76 15.62 9.75
CA SER A 45 0.40 14.80 10.11
C SER A 45 0.84 13.88 8.97
N VAL A 46 -0.02 13.68 7.97
CA VAL A 46 0.24 12.88 6.77
C VAL A 46 -0.66 13.34 5.64
N VAL A 47 -0.14 13.30 4.42
CA VAL A 47 -0.90 13.52 3.19
C VAL A 47 -0.92 12.22 2.39
N ILE A 48 -2.10 11.76 2.01
CA ILE A 48 -2.28 10.56 1.18
C ILE A 48 -2.95 10.98 -0.12
N ILE A 49 -2.35 10.59 -1.24
CA ILE A 49 -2.84 10.90 -2.59
C ILE A 49 -3.18 9.59 -3.29
N ASP A 50 -4.44 9.39 -3.63
CA ASP A 50 -4.93 8.21 -4.34
C ASP A 50 -5.33 8.62 -5.77
N TYR A 51 -4.45 8.45 -6.73
CA TYR A 51 -3.01 8.23 -6.72
C TYR A 51 -2.29 9.22 -7.66
N ALA A 52 -1.00 9.40 -7.52
CA ALA A 52 -0.26 10.48 -8.20
C ALA A 52 -0.26 10.36 -9.73
N ASP A 53 -0.32 9.14 -10.29
CA ASP A 53 -0.28 8.92 -11.75
C ASP A 53 -1.49 9.50 -12.50
N VAL A 54 -2.59 9.81 -11.81
CA VAL A 54 -3.78 10.47 -12.39
C VAL A 54 -3.82 11.97 -12.15
N MET A 55 -2.80 12.53 -11.54
CA MET A 55 -2.68 13.97 -11.36
C MET A 55 -2.31 14.65 -12.70
N ARG A 56 -2.57 15.94 -12.77
CA ARG A 56 -2.14 16.79 -13.89
C ARG A 56 -0.73 17.29 -13.63
N SER A 57 0.17 17.09 -14.59
CA SER A 57 1.49 17.72 -14.56
C SER A 57 1.38 19.24 -14.63
N THR A 58 2.31 19.95 -13.99
CA THR A 58 2.45 21.42 -14.08
C THR A 58 3.10 21.86 -15.37
N LYS A 59 3.83 20.94 -16.04
CA LYS A 59 4.44 21.15 -17.37
C LYS A 59 4.05 20.00 -18.29
N ALA A 60 3.84 20.30 -19.55
CA ALA A 60 3.64 19.31 -20.60
C ALA A 60 4.98 18.82 -21.13
N TYR A 61 5.09 17.51 -21.35
CA TYR A 61 6.23 16.84 -21.97
C TYR A 61 5.73 15.93 -23.08
N GLU A 62 6.57 15.68 -24.08
CA GLU A 62 6.24 14.72 -25.15
C GLU A 62 6.05 13.30 -24.63
N ALA A 63 6.81 12.91 -23.62
CA ALA A 63 6.74 11.58 -23.01
C ALA A 63 6.08 11.64 -21.63
N LEU A 64 5.02 10.86 -21.45
CA LEU A 64 4.25 10.74 -20.19
C LEU A 64 5.15 10.42 -18.98
N ARG A 65 6.22 9.63 -19.17
CA ARG A 65 7.17 9.31 -18.11
C ARG A 65 7.81 10.54 -17.47
N HIS A 66 8.08 11.59 -18.24
CA HIS A 66 8.69 12.82 -17.73
C HIS A 66 7.66 13.66 -16.96
N GLU A 67 6.40 13.67 -17.40
CA GLU A 67 5.32 14.30 -16.65
C GLU A 67 5.12 13.64 -15.30
N LEU A 68 5.12 12.29 -15.27
CA LEU A 68 4.99 11.53 -14.05
C LEU A 68 6.19 11.78 -13.11
N MET A 69 7.42 11.78 -13.65
CA MET A 69 8.60 12.05 -12.86
C MET A 69 8.54 13.43 -12.18
N LEU A 70 8.15 14.45 -12.93
CA LEU A 70 7.97 15.81 -12.39
C LEU A 70 6.93 15.83 -11.26
N ILE A 71 5.79 15.15 -11.42
CA ILE A 71 4.77 15.07 -10.37
C ILE A 71 5.36 14.50 -9.08
N TYR A 72 6.14 13.42 -9.17
CA TYR A 72 6.74 12.80 -7.98
C TYR A 72 7.83 13.67 -7.34
N GLU A 73 8.64 14.40 -8.14
CA GLU A 73 9.60 15.37 -7.65
C GLU A 73 8.90 16.56 -6.93
N GLU A 74 7.83 17.09 -7.53
CA GLU A 74 7.01 18.14 -6.91
C GLU A 74 6.33 17.68 -5.63
N LEU A 75 5.85 16.42 -5.56
CA LEU A 75 5.28 15.83 -4.33
C LEU A 75 6.34 15.69 -3.24
N ARG A 76 7.56 15.29 -3.60
CA ARG A 76 8.67 15.25 -2.65
C ARG A 76 9.01 16.64 -2.12
N GLN A 77 9.04 17.65 -2.99
CA GLN A 77 9.23 19.04 -2.58
C GLN A 77 8.11 19.48 -1.63
N LEU A 78 6.84 19.15 -1.95
CA LEU A 78 5.70 19.44 -1.11
C LEU A 78 5.85 18.84 0.29
N ALA A 79 6.31 17.59 0.39
CA ALA A 79 6.56 16.93 1.66
C ALA A 79 7.58 17.68 2.51
N GLY A 80 8.66 18.16 1.89
CA GLY A 80 9.69 18.99 2.55
C GLY A 80 9.16 20.35 3.00
N ASP A 81 8.43 21.07 2.12
CA ASP A 81 7.93 22.43 2.39
C ASP A 81 6.93 22.45 3.56
N PHE A 82 6.11 21.41 3.69
CA PHE A 82 5.13 21.29 4.77
C PHE A 82 5.62 20.47 5.95
N ASN A 83 6.79 19.85 5.83
CA ASN A 83 7.35 18.92 6.83
C ASN A 83 6.36 17.81 7.20
N VAL A 84 5.75 17.18 6.19
CA VAL A 84 4.78 16.09 6.34
C VAL A 84 5.12 14.93 5.42
N PRO A 85 4.96 13.68 5.83
CA PRO A 85 5.08 12.54 4.93
C PRO A 85 3.95 12.57 3.89
N VAL A 86 4.33 12.34 2.62
CA VAL A 86 3.40 12.20 1.51
C VAL A 86 3.43 10.76 1.01
N TRP A 87 2.27 10.11 1.02
CA TRP A 87 2.09 8.76 0.52
C TRP A 87 1.26 8.77 -0.76
N THR A 88 1.65 7.96 -1.72
CA THR A 88 0.86 7.74 -2.93
C THR A 88 1.01 6.30 -3.42
N ALA A 89 0.11 5.86 -4.28
CA ALA A 89 0.19 4.60 -4.97
C ALA A 89 0.68 4.78 -6.41
N SER A 90 1.22 3.73 -6.99
CA SER A 90 1.53 3.60 -8.40
C SER A 90 1.24 2.17 -8.85
N GLN A 91 0.75 2.00 -10.06
CA GLN A 91 0.50 0.67 -10.60
C GLN A 91 1.82 0.04 -11.10
N SER A 92 2.00 -1.26 -10.83
CA SER A 92 3.07 -2.05 -11.43
C SER A 92 2.78 -2.34 -12.91
N ASN A 93 3.81 -2.64 -13.68
CA ASN A 93 3.66 -3.14 -15.05
C ASN A 93 3.07 -4.58 -15.07
N ARG A 94 2.73 -5.09 -16.26
CA ARG A 94 2.16 -6.45 -16.43
C ARG A 94 3.10 -7.55 -15.92
N ALA A 95 4.42 -7.37 -16.03
CA ALA A 95 5.40 -8.31 -15.51
C ALA A 95 5.32 -8.39 -13.97
N GLY A 96 5.12 -7.26 -13.29
CA GLY A 96 4.93 -7.23 -11.84
C GLY A 96 3.63 -7.87 -11.37
N ALA A 97 2.58 -7.91 -12.22
CA ALA A 97 1.29 -8.50 -11.84
C ALA A 97 1.37 -10.02 -11.55
N ASN A 98 2.32 -10.73 -12.17
CA ASN A 98 2.55 -12.17 -11.99
C ASN A 98 3.82 -12.48 -11.18
N ALA A 99 4.56 -11.46 -10.74
CA ALA A 99 5.79 -11.64 -9.99
C ALA A 99 5.51 -12.15 -8.56
N ASP A 100 6.41 -12.99 -8.07
CA ASP A 100 6.38 -13.42 -6.66
C ASP A 100 6.59 -12.24 -5.71
N MET A 101 7.41 -11.28 -6.15
CA MET A 101 7.65 -10.01 -5.47
C MET A 101 7.58 -8.87 -6.47
N VAL A 102 6.93 -7.77 -6.09
CA VAL A 102 6.94 -6.52 -6.85
C VAL A 102 8.09 -5.68 -6.34
N GLY A 103 9.25 -5.82 -7.01
CA GLY A 103 10.44 -5.02 -6.76
C GLY A 103 10.49 -3.74 -7.61
N LEU A 104 11.58 -3.00 -7.51
CA LEU A 104 11.79 -1.77 -8.29
C LEU A 104 11.83 -2.05 -9.81
N GLU A 105 12.33 -3.21 -10.21
CA GLU A 105 12.40 -3.69 -11.61
C GLU A 105 11.01 -3.90 -12.23
N ASN A 106 10.01 -4.20 -11.41
CA ASN A 106 8.63 -4.42 -11.86
C ASN A 106 7.83 -3.12 -11.99
N MET A 107 8.40 -2.00 -11.59
CA MET A 107 7.73 -0.70 -11.66
C MET A 107 7.75 -0.12 -13.09
N GLY A 108 8.45 -0.71 -14.06
CA GLY A 108 8.47 -0.30 -15.47
C GLY A 108 8.89 1.17 -15.63
N GLU A 109 8.06 1.98 -16.30
CA GLU A 109 8.25 3.43 -16.41
C GLU A 109 8.33 4.14 -15.05
N ALA A 110 7.98 3.43 -13.97
CA ALA A 110 7.99 3.90 -12.60
C ALA A 110 9.36 3.84 -11.92
N TYR A 111 10.42 3.33 -12.54
CA TYR A 111 11.76 3.31 -11.92
C TYR A 111 12.20 4.71 -11.50
N GLY A 112 11.94 5.73 -12.33
CA GLY A 112 12.17 7.14 -11.97
C GLY A 112 11.40 7.58 -10.72
N LYS A 113 10.14 7.14 -10.58
CA LYS A 113 9.32 7.42 -9.38
C LYS A 113 9.95 6.82 -8.12
N ALA A 114 10.47 5.58 -8.23
CA ALA A 114 11.17 4.91 -7.14
C ALA A 114 12.46 5.63 -6.76
N GLN A 115 13.18 6.21 -7.71
CA GLN A 115 14.40 6.98 -7.43
C GLN A 115 14.10 8.19 -6.54
N VAL A 116 13.02 8.91 -6.83
CA VAL A 116 12.59 10.09 -6.07
C VAL A 116 12.07 9.71 -4.68
N SER A 117 11.43 8.57 -4.52
CA SER A 117 10.81 8.14 -3.26
C SER A 117 11.85 7.77 -2.19
N ASP A 118 11.54 8.02 -0.93
CA ASP A 118 12.37 7.61 0.21
C ASP A 118 12.05 6.19 0.69
N PHE A 119 10.79 5.76 0.49
CA PHE A 119 10.30 4.44 0.85
C PHE A 119 9.41 3.89 -0.27
N VAL A 120 9.60 2.62 -0.63
CA VAL A 120 8.77 1.93 -1.63
C VAL A 120 8.33 0.59 -1.08
N LEU A 121 7.02 0.39 -1.04
CA LEU A 121 6.38 -0.85 -0.62
C LEU A 121 5.65 -1.48 -1.80
N GLY A 122 6.06 -2.67 -2.21
CA GLY A 122 5.38 -3.46 -3.23
C GLY A 122 4.31 -4.34 -2.60
N LEU A 123 3.12 -4.37 -3.18
CA LEU A 123 2.06 -5.32 -2.85
C LEU A 123 1.85 -6.25 -4.03
N SER A 124 2.03 -7.55 -3.83
CA SER A 124 1.75 -8.57 -4.84
C SER A 124 0.71 -9.58 -4.34
N ARG A 125 -0.13 -10.04 -5.27
CA ARG A 125 -1.13 -11.07 -5.05
C ARG A 125 -1.26 -11.91 -6.31
N LYS A 126 -0.98 -13.21 -6.22
CA LYS A 126 -1.33 -14.16 -7.28
C LYS A 126 -2.84 -14.43 -7.30
N PRO A 127 -3.41 -14.91 -8.41
CA PRO A 127 -4.84 -15.24 -8.48
C PRO A 127 -5.27 -16.15 -7.33
N GLU A 128 -4.52 -17.22 -7.04
CA GLU A 128 -4.83 -18.19 -5.99
C GLU A 128 -4.76 -17.57 -4.57
N GLU A 129 -3.88 -16.61 -4.37
CA GLU A 129 -3.77 -15.85 -3.12
C GLU A 129 -4.94 -14.87 -2.96
N LYS A 130 -5.39 -14.29 -4.08
CA LYS A 130 -6.52 -13.36 -4.10
C LYS A 130 -7.81 -14.04 -3.64
N ASP A 131 -8.08 -15.25 -4.14
CA ASP A 131 -9.25 -16.03 -3.78
C ASP A 131 -9.24 -16.44 -2.30
N LYS A 132 -8.06 -16.67 -1.74
CA LYS A 132 -7.86 -17.03 -0.32
C LYS A 132 -7.69 -15.82 0.61
N GLY A 133 -7.75 -14.60 0.10
CA GLY A 133 -7.61 -13.38 0.89
C GLY A 133 -6.19 -13.11 1.40
N TYR A 134 -5.14 -13.55 0.68
CA TYR A 134 -3.74 -13.33 1.05
C TYR A 134 -3.02 -12.40 0.07
N GLY A 135 -1.82 -11.97 0.48
CA GLY A 135 -0.91 -11.21 -0.34
C GLY A 135 0.47 -11.11 0.31
N ARG A 136 1.38 -10.49 -0.40
CA ARG A 136 2.76 -10.26 0.06
C ARG A 136 3.11 -8.80 -0.07
N LEU A 137 3.68 -8.26 1.00
CA LEU A 137 4.29 -6.94 1.03
C LEU A 137 5.80 -7.09 0.94
N PHE A 138 6.44 -6.30 0.10
CA PHE A 138 7.88 -6.29 -0.08
C PHE A 138 8.40 -4.85 0.06
N VAL A 139 9.34 -4.64 0.97
CA VAL A 139 10.03 -3.35 1.12
C VAL A 139 11.09 -3.26 0.04
N ALA A 140 10.72 -2.66 -1.09
CA ALA A 140 11.59 -2.55 -2.26
C ALA A 140 12.65 -1.45 -2.12
N LYS A 141 12.41 -0.45 -1.29
CA LYS A 141 13.35 0.62 -0.95
C LYS A 141 13.04 1.18 0.43
N ASN A 142 14.10 1.44 1.19
CA ASN A 142 14.02 2.17 2.46
C ASN A 142 15.31 2.98 2.64
N ARG A 143 15.26 4.30 2.38
CA ARG A 143 16.43 5.17 2.45
C ARG A 143 17.00 5.29 3.87
N SER A 144 16.15 5.17 4.88
CA SER A 144 16.53 5.38 6.28
C SER A 144 16.69 4.09 7.09
N GLY A 145 16.59 2.92 6.44
CA GLY A 145 16.69 1.65 7.14
C GLY A 145 16.84 0.47 6.20
N ARG A 146 16.53 -0.73 6.69
CA ARG A 146 16.66 -1.99 5.94
C ARG A 146 15.57 -2.08 4.87
N ASP A 147 15.94 -2.49 3.68
CA ASP A 147 15.06 -2.92 2.59
C ASP A 147 15.15 -4.44 2.34
N GLY A 148 14.51 -4.93 1.28
CA GLY A 148 14.51 -6.35 0.94
C GLY A 148 13.66 -7.24 1.87
N MET A 149 12.92 -6.68 2.81
CA MET A 149 12.06 -7.44 3.72
C MET A 149 10.74 -7.79 3.04
N GLN A 150 10.30 -9.04 3.24
CA GLN A 150 9.00 -9.53 2.79
C GLN A 150 8.11 -9.91 3.97
N PHE A 151 6.83 -9.61 3.84
CA PHE A 151 5.80 -9.95 4.81
C PHE A 151 4.60 -10.59 4.10
N HIS A 152 4.08 -11.68 4.66
CA HIS A 152 2.78 -12.20 4.26
C HIS A 152 1.67 -11.47 5.01
N VAL A 153 0.59 -11.18 4.30
CA VAL A 153 -0.53 -10.42 4.83
C VAL A 153 -1.87 -11.07 4.48
N LYS A 154 -2.79 -11.06 5.42
CA LYS A 154 -4.22 -11.29 5.17
C LYS A 154 -4.82 -10.00 4.66
N ILE A 155 -5.68 -10.10 3.66
CA ILE A 155 -6.32 -8.95 3.02
C ILE A 155 -7.82 -9.21 2.94
N ASP A 156 -8.57 -8.55 3.80
CA ASP A 156 -10.03 -8.50 3.75
C ASP A 156 -10.45 -7.27 2.95
N THR A 157 -10.79 -7.48 1.70
CA THR A 157 -11.20 -6.40 0.79
C THR A 157 -12.55 -5.82 1.15
N ALA A 158 -13.44 -6.58 1.78
CA ALA A 158 -14.76 -6.11 2.18
C ALA A 158 -14.67 -5.10 3.34
N ARG A 159 -13.68 -5.28 4.21
CA ARG A 159 -13.45 -4.40 5.37
C ARG A 159 -12.25 -3.46 5.17
N SER A 160 -11.58 -3.52 4.01
CA SER A 160 -10.33 -2.79 3.72
C SER A 160 -9.26 -3.01 4.80
N LYS A 161 -9.14 -4.25 5.28
CA LYS A 161 -8.27 -4.61 6.40
C LYS A 161 -7.05 -5.39 5.91
N PHE A 162 -5.88 -4.99 6.41
CA PHE A 162 -4.61 -5.67 6.21
C PHE A 162 -4.07 -6.13 7.56
N GLU A 163 -3.69 -7.38 7.67
CA GLU A 163 -3.10 -7.95 8.88
C GLU A 163 -1.83 -8.72 8.51
N LYS A 164 -0.74 -8.43 9.21
CA LYS A 164 0.49 -9.20 9.06
C LYS A 164 0.26 -10.61 9.56
N MET A 165 0.68 -11.60 8.78
CA MET A 165 0.66 -13.01 9.19
C MET A 165 1.88 -13.33 10.03
N ASP A 166 1.71 -14.23 11.01
CA ASP A 166 2.83 -14.78 11.77
C ASP A 166 3.52 -15.93 11.01
N MET A 167 4.67 -16.38 11.52
CA MET A 167 5.45 -17.43 10.88
C MET A 167 4.73 -18.79 10.83
N GLN A 168 3.89 -19.07 11.83
CA GLN A 168 3.13 -20.31 11.89
C GLN A 168 2.01 -20.30 10.84
N GLU A 169 1.28 -19.20 10.71
CA GLU A 169 0.24 -19.03 9.70
C GLU A 169 0.81 -19.18 8.28
N VAL A 170 2.00 -18.60 8.04
CA VAL A 170 2.71 -18.72 6.74
C VAL A 170 3.13 -20.17 6.49
N ALA A 171 3.66 -20.87 7.50
CA ALA A 171 4.05 -22.27 7.39
C ALA A 171 2.84 -23.17 7.10
N ASP A 172 1.70 -22.88 7.67
CA ASP A 172 0.44 -23.61 7.44
C ASP A 172 -0.11 -23.46 6.02
N MET A 173 0.32 -22.43 5.28
CA MET A 173 -0.06 -22.21 3.87
C MET A 173 0.84 -22.99 2.89
N ASP A 174 2.00 -23.50 3.31
CA ASP A 174 2.87 -24.28 2.44
C ASP A 174 2.14 -25.55 1.98
N PRO A 175 2.01 -25.79 0.65
CA PRO A 175 1.36 -27.00 0.13
C PRO A 175 1.89 -28.31 0.73
N LYS A 176 3.20 -28.37 1.04
CA LYS A 176 3.83 -29.53 1.68
C LYS A 176 3.31 -29.74 3.09
N ASN A 177 3.12 -28.67 3.85
CA ASN A 177 2.59 -28.73 5.22
C ASN A 177 1.10 -29.08 5.23
N ILE A 178 0.33 -28.51 4.29
CA ILE A 178 -1.08 -28.85 4.08
C ILE A 178 -1.22 -30.35 3.78
N MET A 179 -0.45 -30.86 2.81
CA MET A 179 -0.47 -32.28 2.43
C MET A 179 -0.09 -33.19 3.61
N LYS A 180 0.93 -32.81 4.40
CA LYS A 180 1.36 -33.55 5.58
C LYS A 180 0.28 -33.55 6.67
N LYS A 181 -0.40 -32.44 6.91
CA LYS A 181 -1.53 -32.37 7.87
C LYS A 181 -2.68 -33.28 7.44
N THR A 182 -3.13 -33.15 6.18
CA THR A 182 -4.20 -34.00 5.61
C THR A 182 -3.83 -35.48 5.68
N TRP A 183 -2.59 -35.84 5.34
CA TRP A 183 -2.11 -37.23 5.45
C TRP A 183 -2.14 -37.76 6.88
N ASN A 184 -1.74 -36.96 7.85
CA ASN A 184 -1.77 -37.35 9.27
C ASN A 184 -3.21 -37.48 9.78
N GLU A 185 -4.12 -36.64 9.34
CA GLU A 185 -5.56 -36.72 9.66
C GLU A 185 -6.17 -38.02 9.12
N VAL A 186 -5.89 -38.33 7.85
CA VAL A 186 -6.34 -39.59 7.21
C VAL A 186 -5.79 -40.81 7.95
N LYS A 187 -4.51 -40.78 8.33
CA LYS A 187 -3.92 -41.89 9.11
C LYS A 187 -4.58 -42.05 10.49
N ARG A 188 -4.89 -40.95 11.18
CA ARG A 188 -5.58 -40.99 12.47
C ARG A 188 -6.99 -41.57 12.33
N ALA A 189 -7.76 -41.07 11.38
CA ALA A 189 -9.11 -41.55 11.10
C ALA A 189 -9.13 -43.05 10.76
N LYS A 190 -8.15 -43.51 9.96
CA LYS A 190 -8.02 -44.94 9.64
C LYS A 190 -7.70 -45.78 10.85
N LYS A 191 -6.80 -45.32 11.75
CA LYS A 191 -6.45 -46.03 12.98
C LYS A 191 -7.65 -46.12 13.94
N GLU A 192 -8.43 -45.03 14.07
CA GLU A 192 -9.64 -45.03 14.91
C GLU A 192 -10.72 -45.97 14.39
N LEU A 193 -10.77 -46.22 13.08
CA LEU A 193 -11.66 -47.22 12.49
C LEU A 193 -11.16 -48.66 12.73
N ASP A 194 -9.83 -48.89 12.68
CA ASP A 194 -9.22 -50.19 12.87
C ASP A 194 -9.21 -50.61 14.38
N ASP A 195 -9.12 -49.66 15.30
CA ASP A 195 -9.12 -49.89 16.76
C ASP A 195 -10.56 -49.97 17.35
N GLY A 196 -11.61 -49.74 16.55
CA GLY A 196 -13.04 -49.76 16.94
C GLY A 196 -13.79 -51.04 16.56
N GLU A 197 -13.14 -52.01 15.94
CA GLU A 197 -13.64 -53.39 15.73
C GLU A 197 -13.02 -54.35 16.79
#